data_f61f03a35bdb213ac609448bdc8d600a
#
_entry.id   f61f03a35bdb213ac609448bdc8d600a
#
_cell.length_a   1.000
_cell.length_b   1.000
_cell.length_c   1.000
_cell.angle_alpha   90.00
_cell.angle_beta   90.00
_cell.angle_gamma   90.00
#
_symmetry.space_group_name_H-M   'P 1'
#
loop_
_entity.id
_entity.type
_entity.pdbx_description
1 polymer ?
#
loop_
_entity_poly.entity_id
_entity_poly.type
_entity_poly.pdbx_seq_one_letter_code
_entity_poly.pdbx_strand_id
1 'polypeptide(L)'
;EIASCLVGSEMCIRDSYCFSVGWAQTVPPCTLEITDAETFARDWTVIDVNSDVSANTWAYNDGNAMYMQDKSNAADDWLIAPAVTLEAGKAYKVSAYVKHSSTFGSDKQKIELKIGTAPTVEGLTTRLVYDESFQSRLFVEKSGTFSPAESGVFYVGLRCYSESYNGDLYFQKIVIEEAPVYPAQITDLSIVAGERGAMSATLSWTWPSSDHLGGALSNLLGAKIYRGTDLVATLDTATVGGKAGWIDSSIETAGNYTYKVVAYNTFGNSQGSATTVTSPWIGNDTPAAVTDLVALAEDATVSLSFTPPTVGKNGGYIDTEALTYEIGRTPGGVLSESFSGPFPYIDEVLELGSYVYTVVAMFDGKASVSVASNKVVAGGAKELPYSESFDTESSLDLFTILSANGDNSTWKYDSSKKMVQYWGGSDADEWLITPKLNLVAGKNYKLLFKTGLENAASEESYKDLSVTIGRAATAEAQSTRLFRDTIQSALMEEKEVVFSVSESGGYHIGFHCYGQTNWYAIFI
;
A
#
# COMPACT_ATOMS: atom_id res chain seq x y z
N GLU A 1 22.47 -56.54 -51.24
CA GLU A 1 22.47 -55.37 -52.12
C GLU A 1 21.89 -54.20 -51.34
N ILE A 2 22.68 -53.60 -50.53
CA ILE A 2 22.44 -52.18 -50.10
C ILE A 2 23.81 -51.62 -49.78
N ALA A 3 24.28 -50.79 -50.67
CA ALA A 3 25.42 -49.92 -50.43
C ALA A 3 25.05 -48.86 -49.43
N SER A 4 25.59 -48.91 -48.24
CA SER A 4 25.64 -47.77 -47.37
C SER A 4 26.90 -46.98 -47.67
N CYS A 5 26.69 -45.84 -48.21
CA CYS A 5 27.70 -44.85 -48.56
C CYS A 5 28.39 -44.30 -47.32
N LEU A 6 29.59 -44.71 -47.04
CA LEU A 6 30.54 -43.97 -46.20
C LEU A 6 31.13 -42.87 -47.07
N VAL A 7 30.66 -41.69 -46.87
CA VAL A 7 31.23 -40.47 -47.46
C VAL A 7 31.90 -39.65 -46.35
N GLY A 8 33.20 -39.48 -46.51
CA GLY A 8 33.89 -38.31 -46.00
C GLY A 8 35.06 -38.50 -45.07
N SER A 9 36.03 -39.34 -45.39
CA SER A 9 37.33 -39.18 -44.73
C SER A 9 38.54 -39.57 -45.57
N GLU A 10 38.41 -39.60 -46.90
CA GLU A 10 39.59 -39.89 -47.77
C GLU A 10 39.63 -38.91 -48.92
N MET A 11 40.16 -37.73 -48.68
CA MET A 11 40.89 -36.97 -49.68
C MET A 11 41.62 -35.79 -49.07
N CYS A 12 42.76 -36.05 -48.49
CA CYS A 12 43.89 -35.13 -48.40
C CYS A 12 45.13 -35.93 -47.93
N ILE A 13 45.60 -36.86 -48.76
CA ILE A 13 46.95 -37.33 -48.62
C ILE A 13 47.69 -36.81 -49.83
N ARG A 14 48.31 -35.68 -49.71
CA ARG A 14 49.62 -35.31 -50.32
C ARG A 14 50.11 -33.97 -49.79
N ASP A 15 51.23 -34.05 -49.12
CA ASP A 15 52.18 -32.97 -48.90
C ASP A 15 51.78 -31.79 -47.96
N SER A 16 51.71 -32.12 -46.70
CA SER A 16 52.22 -31.23 -45.63
C SER A 16 52.22 -31.99 -44.32
N TYR A 17 53.36 -32.19 -43.70
CA TYR A 17 53.47 -32.65 -42.31
C TYR A 17 52.96 -31.55 -41.42
N CYS A 18 51.63 -31.52 -41.20
CA CYS A 18 51.05 -30.91 -40.02
C CYS A 18 50.90 -32.01 -38.97
N PHE A 19 51.84 -32.09 -38.08
CA PHE A 19 51.62 -32.72 -36.79
C PHE A 19 50.62 -31.83 -36.04
N SER A 20 49.33 -31.98 -36.26
CA SER A 20 48.32 -31.64 -35.27
C SER A 20 48.39 -32.75 -34.22
N VAL A 21 49.21 -32.55 -33.21
CA VAL A 21 49.01 -33.21 -31.91
C VAL A 21 47.64 -32.71 -31.46
N GLY A 22 46.60 -33.50 -31.77
CA GLY A 22 45.27 -33.26 -31.26
C GLY A 22 45.32 -33.45 -29.76
N TRP A 23 45.48 -32.34 -29.04
CA TRP A 23 45.25 -32.31 -27.62
C TRP A 23 43.78 -32.70 -27.42
N ALA A 24 43.53 -33.77 -26.66
CA ALA A 24 42.17 -34.06 -26.24
C ALA A 24 41.65 -32.83 -25.50
N GLN A 25 40.62 -32.18 -26.05
CA GLN A 25 40.03 -31.01 -25.41
C GLN A 25 39.48 -31.44 -24.04
N THR A 26 39.99 -30.84 -22.99
CA THR A 26 39.49 -31.06 -21.61
C THR A 26 38.13 -30.41 -21.50
N VAL A 27 37.11 -31.20 -21.14
CA VAL A 27 35.72 -30.76 -20.95
C VAL A 27 35.26 -31.03 -19.51
N PRO A 28 34.42 -30.19 -18.90
CA PRO A 28 33.85 -30.48 -17.59
C PRO A 28 32.90 -31.70 -17.60
N PRO A 29 32.82 -32.48 -16.50
CA PRO A 29 33.59 -32.27 -15.27
C PRO A 29 35.05 -32.67 -15.44
N CYS A 30 35.96 -31.79 -14.99
CA CYS A 30 37.39 -32.05 -15.10
C CYS A 30 38.17 -31.52 -13.89
N THR A 31 39.34 -32.15 -13.67
CA THR A 31 40.32 -31.69 -12.69
C THR A 31 41.63 -31.45 -13.38
N LEU A 32 42.18 -30.25 -13.23
CA LEU A 32 43.48 -29.83 -13.72
C LEU A 32 44.47 -29.86 -12.53
N GLU A 33 45.35 -30.87 -12.51
CA GLU A 33 46.30 -31.11 -11.43
C GLU A 33 47.74 -30.99 -11.93
N ILE A 34 48.65 -30.65 -11.04
CA ILE A 34 50.09 -30.65 -11.30
C ILE A 34 50.64 -31.96 -10.82
N THR A 35 50.98 -32.86 -11.71
CA THR A 35 51.43 -34.21 -11.38
C THR A 35 52.95 -34.32 -11.21
N ASP A 36 53.71 -33.63 -12.01
CA ASP A 36 55.17 -33.61 -12.02
C ASP A 36 55.73 -32.32 -12.63
N ALA A 37 57.03 -32.13 -12.56
CA ALA A 37 57.70 -30.92 -13.01
C ALA A 37 57.68 -30.78 -14.55
N GLU A 38 57.64 -31.87 -15.28
CA GLU A 38 57.63 -31.85 -16.76
C GLU A 38 56.25 -31.37 -17.26
N THR A 39 55.16 -31.90 -16.73
CA THR A 39 53.79 -31.47 -17.02
C THR A 39 53.54 -30.04 -16.56
N PHE A 40 54.07 -29.63 -15.41
CA PHE A 40 53.99 -28.25 -14.97
C PHE A 40 54.64 -27.29 -15.99
N ALA A 41 55.87 -27.58 -16.39
CA ALA A 41 56.62 -26.71 -17.31
C ALA A 41 56.04 -26.72 -18.75
N ARG A 42 55.33 -27.79 -19.17
CA ARG A 42 54.76 -27.90 -20.49
C ARG A 42 53.36 -27.32 -20.60
N ASP A 43 52.50 -27.54 -19.61
CA ASP A 43 51.05 -27.32 -19.71
C ASP A 43 50.58 -26.08 -18.98
N TRP A 44 51.28 -25.64 -17.95
CA TRP A 44 50.92 -24.45 -17.15
C TRP A 44 51.73 -23.23 -17.60
N THR A 45 51.05 -22.08 -17.64
CA THR A 45 51.70 -20.81 -17.98
C THR A 45 51.93 -20.02 -16.71
N VAL A 46 53.20 -19.62 -16.50
CA VAL A 46 53.60 -18.71 -15.40
C VAL A 46 53.92 -17.36 -15.98
N ILE A 47 53.31 -16.32 -15.41
CA ILE A 47 53.56 -14.90 -15.77
C ILE A 47 53.95 -14.12 -14.53
N ASP A 48 55.16 -13.60 -14.50
CA ASP A 48 55.67 -12.64 -13.56
C ASP A 48 55.46 -11.22 -14.14
N VAL A 49 54.50 -10.45 -13.57
CA VAL A 49 54.11 -9.14 -14.09
C VAL A 49 55.05 -8.04 -13.60
N ASN A 50 55.52 -8.13 -12.38
CA ASN A 50 56.40 -7.13 -11.77
C ASN A 50 57.83 -7.29 -12.19
N SER A 51 58.22 -8.40 -12.88
CA SER A 51 59.54 -8.70 -13.40
C SER A 51 60.64 -8.45 -12.35
N ASP A 52 60.37 -8.90 -11.12
CA ASP A 52 61.37 -8.80 -10.07
C ASP A 52 62.54 -9.76 -10.36
N VAL A 53 63.74 -9.38 -10.03
CA VAL A 53 64.99 -10.01 -10.46
C VAL A 53 65.22 -11.36 -9.80
N SER A 54 64.27 -11.82 -9.00
CA SER A 54 64.37 -13.03 -8.22
C SER A 54 63.57 -14.15 -8.92
N ALA A 55 64.00 -15.38 -8.73
CA ALA A 55 63.29 -16.58 -9.16
C ALA A 55 61.99 -16.82 -8.31
N ASN A 56 61.43 -15.76 -7.75
CA ASN A 56 60.28 -15.82 -6.84
C ASN A 56 58.97 -15.69 -7.58
N THR A 57 58.68 -16.67 -8.37
CA THR A 57 57.41 -16.85 -9.09
C THR A 57 56.87 -18.23 -8.83
N TRP A 58 55.82 -18.63 -9.51
CA TRP A 58 55.24 -19.96 -9.38
C TRP A 58 56.20 -21.05 -9.88
N ALA A 59 56.47 -22.02 -9.07
CA ALA A 59 57.34 -23.16 -9.40
C ALA A 59 56.71 -24.50 -8.95
N TYR A 60 57.09 -25.59 -9.60
CA TYR A 60 56.71 -26.94 -9.16
C TYR A 60 57.28 -27.23 -7.77
N ASN A 61 56.44 -27.80 -6.90
CA ASN A 61 56.83 -28.20 -5.55
C ASN A 61 56.04 -29.45 -5.11
N ASP A 62 56.62 -30.63 -5.27
CA ASP A 62 56.09 -31.92 -4.80
C ASP A 62 54.58 -32.10 -5.07
N GLY A 63 54.20 -32.16 -6.32
CA GLY A 63 52.82 -32.34 -6.79
C GLY A 63 51.91 -31.13 -6.64
N ASN A 64 52.46 -29.95 -6.36
CA ASN A 64 51.75 -28.68 -6.26
C ASN A 64 52.50 -27.60 -7.04
N ALA A 65 51.91 -26.45 -7.27
CA ALA A 65 52.64 -25.22 -7.53
C ALA A 65 52.80 -24.43 -6.23
N MET A 66 53.95 -23.82 -6.09
CA MET A 66 54.24 -22.93 -4.96
C MET A 66 54.74 -21.58 -5.49
N TYR A 67 54.11 -20.52 -5.06
CA TYR A 67 54.67 -19.19 -5.13
C TYR A 67 55.54 -18.97 -3.88
N MET A 68 56.82 -18.83 -4.07
CA MET A 68 57.76 -18.57 -2.98
C MET A 68 57.75 -17.06 -2.66
N GLN A 69 57.51 -16.71 -1.43
CA GLN A 69 57.47 -15.33 -1.00
C GLN A 69 58.78 -14.58 -1.35
N ASP A 70 58.65 -13.37 -1.90
CA ASP A 70 59.76 -12.44 -1.94
C ASP A 70 59.84 -11.63 -0.63
N LYS A 71 61.05 -11.45 -0.12
CA LYS A 71 61.31 -10.71 1.13
C LYS A 71 61.43 -9.20 0.89
N SER A 72 61.54 -8.78 -0.33
CA SER A 72 61.84 -7.39 -0.73
C SER A 72 60.75 -6.79 -1.63
N ASN A 73 60.14 -7.60 -2.48
CA ASN A 73 59.16 -7.17 -3.47
C ASN A 73 57.79 -7.74 -3.17
N ALA A 74 56.76 -6.98 -3.54
CA ALA A 74 55.40 -7.47 -3.55
C ALA A 74 55.20 -8.42 -4.75
N ALA A 75 54.34 -9.45 -4.59
CA ALA A 75 53.97 -10.37 -5.66
C ALA A 75 53.09 -9.66 -6.71
N ASP A 76 53.23 -10.07 -7.95
CA ASP A 76 52.23 -9.90 -9.02
C ASP A 76 52.43 -11.02 -10.06
N ASP A 77 52.08 -12.22 -9.66
CA ASP A 77 52.39 -13.44 -10.38
C ASP A 77 51.16 -14.28 -10.68
N TRP A 78 51.05 -14.71 -11.91
CA TRP A 78 49.95 -15.51 -12.38
C TRP A 78 50.39 -16.96 -12.65
N LEU A 79 49.55 -17.91 -12.22
CA LEU A 79 49.59 -19.33 -12.63
C LEU A 79 48.34 -19.63 -13.46
N ILE A 80 48.51 -19.88 -14.75
CA ILE A 80 47.41 -20.12 -15.67
C ILE A 80 47.36 -21.60 -16.05
N ALA A 81 46.20 -22.18 -15.85
CA ALA A 81 45.95 -23.60 -16.12
C ALA A 81 45.84 -23.89 -17.63
N PRO A 82 46.04 -25.17 -18.03
CA PRO A 82 45.73 -25.64 -19.36
C PRO A 82 44.31 -25.29 -19.83
N ALA A 83 44.14 -25.24 -21.15
CA ALA A 83 42.86 -24.90 -21.79
C ALA A 83 41.76 -25.89 -21.44
N VAL A 84 40.54 -25.37 -21.25
CA VAL A 84 39.30 -26.13 -21.11
C VAL A 84 38.28 -25.66 -22.16
N THR A 85 37.44 -26.57 -22.64
CA THR A 85 36.33 -26.21 -23.53
C THR A 85 35.04 -26.11 -22.72
N LEU A 86 34.37 -24.95 -22.77
CA LEU A 86 33.11 -24.69 -22.11
C LEU A 86 32.02 -24.40 -23.15
N GLU A 87 30.77 -24.75 -22.82
CA GLU A 87 29.62 -24.61 -23.71
C GLU A 87 28.74 -23.44 -23.27
N ALA A 88 28.28 -22.63 -24.20
CA ALA A 88 27.28 -21.61 -23.98
C ALA A 88 25.99 -22.22 -23.44
N GLY A 89 25.27 -21.48 -22.56
CA GLY A 89 24.02 -21.93 -21.95
C GLY A 89 24.20 -22.89 -20.78
N LYS A 90 25.43 -23.21 -20.40
CA LYS A 90 25.77 -23.91 -19.16
C LYS A 90 26.44 -22.98 -18.18
N ALA A 91 26.28 -23.27 -16.90
CA ALA A 91 27.07 -22.65 -15.85
C ALA A 91 28.09 -23.66 -15.28
N TYR A 92 29.24 -23.15 -14.91
CA TYR A 92 30.33 -23.97 -14.38
C TYR A 92 30.81 -23.40 -13.05
N LYS A 93 30.90 -24.25 -12.05
CA LYS A 93 31.63 -23.93 -10.81
C LYS A 93 33.10 -24.16 -11.08
N VAL A 94 33.91 -23.14 -10.91
CA VAL A 94 35.37 -23.16 -11.07
C VAL A 94 35.98 -23.00 -9.70
N SER A 95 36.72 -24.01 -9.24
CA SER A 95 37.26 -24.11 -7.90
C SER A 95 38.78 -24.25 -7.95
N ALA A 96 39.52 -23.39 -7.26
CA ALA A 96 40.95 -23.50 -7.01
C ALA A 96 41.19 -23.96 -5.57
N TYR A 97 42.11 -24.87 -5.36
CA TYR A 97 42.49 -25.36 -4.02
C TYR A 97 43.85 -24.78 -3.65
N VAL A 98 43.83 -23.93 -2.62
CA VAL A 98 44.99 -23.15 -2.17
C VAL A 98 45.22 -23.27 -0.67
N LYS A 99 46.48 -23.15 -0.23
CA LYS A 99 46.89 -23.03 1.18
C LYS A 99 48.02 -22.04 1.36
N HIS A 100 48.14 -21.49 2.54
CA HIS A 100 49.19 -20.56 2.93
C HIS A 100 50.20 -21.27 3.86
N SER A 101 51.50 -20.97 3.75
CA SER A 101 52.53 -21.63 4.56
C SER A 101 52.74 -21.00 5.93
N SER A 102 52.48 -19.71 6.10
CA SER A 102 52.83 -18.97 7.31
C SER A 102 52.06 -19.41 8.56
N THR A 103 52.75 -19.35 9.69
CA THR A 103 52.18 -19.58 11.03
C THR A 103 51.90 -18.28 11.77
N PHE A 104 52.27 -17.16 11.20
CA PHE A 104 52.09 -15.86 11.85
C PHE A 104 50.73 -15.28 11.49
N GLY A 105 49.99 -14.83 12.47
CA GLY A 105 48.63 -14.29 12.25
C GLY A 105 48.56 -12.94 11.53
N SER A 106 49.71 -12.29 11.34
CA SER A 106 49.83 -11.05 10.55
C SER A 106 49.90 -11.30 9.04
N ASP A 107 50.37 -12.50 8.65
CA ASP A 107 50.69 -12.80 7.26
C ASP A 107 49.42 -13.20 6.50
N LYS A 108 49.13 -12.47 5.46
CA LYS A 108 47.93 -12.65 4.64
C LYS A 108 48.30 -12.68 3.17
N GLN A 109 47.76 -13.66 2.46
CA GLN A 109 47.89 -13.70 1.02
C GLN A 109 46.75 -12.94 0.37
N LYS A 110 47.07 -12.22 -0.70
CA LYS A 110 46.08 -11.61 -1.61
C LYS A 110 46.03 -12.46 -2.86
N ILE A 111 44.87 -13.02 -3.12
CA ILE A 111 44.66 -13.93 -4.27
C ILE A 111 43.48 -13.48 -5.12
N GLU A 112 43.60 -13.71 -6.41
CA GLU A 112 42.55 -13.49 -7.38
C GLU A 112 42.47 -14.69 -8.33
N LEU A 113 41.25 -15.20 -8.57
CA LEU A 113 40.97 -16.22 -9.58
C LEU A 113 40.19 -15.58 -10.72
N LYS A 114 40.69 -15.73 -11.93
CA LYS A 114 40.03 -15.24 -13.15
C LYS A 114 39.89 -16.33 -14.19
N ILE A 115 38.94 -16.12 -15.12
CA ILE A 115 38.75 -16.96 -16.32
C ILE A 115 38.65 -16.04 -17.55
N GLY A 116 39.09 -16.54 -18.68
CA GLY A 116 39.03 -15.82 -19.96
C GLY A 116 39.42 -16.67 -21.15
N THR A 117 39.51 -16.03 -22.32
CA THR A 117 39.66 -16.75 -23.61
C THR A 117 41.11 -16.84 -24.10
N ALA A 118 42.07 -16.28 -23.37
CA ALA A 118 43.50 -16.41 -23.72
C ALA A 118 44.36 -16.58 -22.45
N PRO A 119 45.50 -17.29 -22.53
CA PRO A 119 46.39 -17.51 -21.40
C PRO A 119 47.34 -16.32 -21.17
N THR A 120 46.77 -15.12 -21.07
CA THR A 120 47.46 -13.88 -20.79
C THR A 120 46.73 -13.08 -19.74
N VAL A 121 47.40 -12.13 -19.07
CA VAL A 121 46.77 -11.30 -18.04
C VAL A 121 45.55 -10.54 -18.58
N GLU A 122 45.66 -9.99 -19.78
CA GLU A 122 44.59 -9.25 -20.46
C GLU A 122 43.46 -10.19 -20.95
N GLY A 123 43.80 -11.44 -21.29
CA GLY A 123 42.86 -12.44 -21.76
C GLY A 123 41.99 -13.01 -20.64
N LEU A 124 42.39 -12.88 -19.38
CA LEU A 124 41.66 -13.32 -18.18
C LEU A 124 40.71 -12.20 -17.73
N THR A 125 39.57 -12.07 -18.38
CA THR A 125 38.67 -10.91 -18.25
C THR A 125 37.66 -11.00 -17.11
N THR A 126 37.25 -12.21 -16.69
CA THR A 126 36.20 -12.42 -15.72
C THR A 126 36.76 -12.85 -14.36
N ARG A 127 36.51 -12.08 -13.32
CA ARG A 127 36.93 -12.37 -11.94
C ARG A 127 35.95 -13.34 -11.30
N LEU A 128 36.45 -14.45 -10.74
CA LEU A 128 35.69 -15.48 -10.03
C LEU A 128 35.85 -15.38 -8.51
N VAL A 129 37.08 -15.10 -8.05
CA VAL A 129 37.41 -14.99 -6.63
C VAL A 129 38.32 -13.78 -6.43
N TYR A 130 38.11 -13.11 -5.31
CA TYR A 130 38.95 -12.02 -4.82
C TYR A 130 39.04 -12.11 -3.30
N ASP A 131 40.25 -12.36 -2.76
CA ASP A 131 40.47 -12.50 -1.33
C ASP A 131 41.78 -11.80 -0.95
N GLU A 132 41.68 -10.73 -0.17
CA GLU A 132 42.82 -9.92 0.29
C GLU A 132 43.33 -10.35 1.69
N SER A 133 42.77 -11.39 2.28
CA SER A 133 43.09 -11.78 3.65
C SER A 133 43.21 -13.29 3.86
N PHE A 134 43.61 -14.01 2.81
CA PHE A 134 43.71 -15.46 2.82
C PHE A 134 44.79 -15.96 3.77
N GLN A 135 44.44 -16.88 4.69
CA GLN A 135 45.34 -17.38 5.74
C GLN A 135 45.26 -18.90 6.02
N SER A 136 44.52 -19.68 5.23
CA SER A 136 44.35 -21.11 5.55
C SER A 136 45.63 -21.91 5.38
N ARG A 137 46.00 -22.66 6.42
CA ARG A 137 47.12 -23.58 6.40
C ARG A 137 46.78 -24.98 5.86
N LEU A 138 45.51 -25.24 5.61
CA LEU A 138 45.03 -26.41 4.92
C LEU A 138 44.60 -25.99 3.54
N PHE A 139 44.68 -26.90 2.56
CA PHE A 139 44.08 -26.65 1.26
C PHE A 139 42.59 -26.43 1.43
N VAL A 140 42.11 -25.26 1.00
CA VAL A 140 40.73 -24.88 1.00
C VAL A 140 40.31 -24.50 -0.42
N GLU A 141 39.08 -24.77 -0.71
CA GLU A 141 38.44 -24.39 -1.96
C GLU A 141 38.15 -22.89 -2.02
N LYS A 142 38.53 -22.27 -3.13
CA LYS A 142 38.12 -20.92 -3.52
C LYS A 142 37.42 -21.03 -4.85
N SER A 143 36.13 -20.73 -4.92
CA SER A 143 35.33 -20.99 -6.09
C SER A 143 34.44 -19.83 -6.50
N GLY A 144 34.15 -19.75 -7.79
CA GLY A 144 33.17 -18.86 -8.37
C GLY A 144 32.43 -19.57 -9.51
N THR A 145 31.32 -18.99 -9.93
CA THR A 145 30.52 -19.53 -11.03
C THR A 145 30.75 -18.70 -12.29
N PHE A 146 30.85 -19.36 -13.42
CA PHE A 146 31.04 -18.76 -14.74
C PHE A 146 30.07 -19.36 -15.75
N SER A 147 29.42 -18.52 -16.54
CA SER A 147 28.57 -18.90 -17.66
C SER A 147 29.11 -18.25 -18.92
N PRO A 148 29.68 -19.04 -19.84
CA PRO A 148 30.22 -18.48 -21.09
C PRO A 148 29.07 -18.00 -21.99
N ALA A 149 29.25 -16.80 -22.58
CA ALA A 149 28.31 -16.27 -23.56
C ALA A 149 28.34 -17.05 -24.89
N GLU A 150 29.50 -17.56 -25.24
CA GLU A 150 29.73 -18.37 -26.44
C GLU A 150 30.51 -19.64 -26.07
N SER A 151 30.25 -20.73 -26.74
CA SER A 151 31.03 -21.95 -26.57
C SER A 151 32.44 -21.75 -27.12
N GLY A 152 33.45 -22.23 -26.39
CA GLY A 152 34.84 -22.02 -26.82
C GLY A 152 35.86 -22.51 -25.81
N VAL A 153 37.11 -22.14 -26.07
CA VAL A 153 38.27 -22.43 -25.24
C VAL A 153 38.49 -21.36 -24.21
N PHE A 154 38.67 -21.77 -22.96
CA PHE A 154 38.86 -20.88 -21.81
C PHE A 154 40.09 -21.30 -21.00
N TYR A 155 40.63 -20.34 -20.26
CA TYR A 155 41.79 -20.49 -19.39
C TYR A 155 41.45 -19.95 -18.02
N VAL A 156 41.89 -20.64 -16.96
CA VAL A 156 41.73 -20.19 -15.56
C VAL A 156 43.08 -19.78 -15.01
N GLY A 157 43.19 -18.59 -14.48
CA GLY A 157 44.42 -18.07 -13.88
C GLY A 157 44.21 -17.70 -12.39
N LEU A 158 45.17 -18.17 -11.58
CA LEU A 158 45.32 -17.79 -10.18
C LEU A 158 46.43 -16.74 -10.06
N ARG A 159 46.12 -15.58 -9.52
CA ARG A 159 47.07 -14.52 -9.21
C ARG A 159 47.42 -14.51 -7.73
N CYS A 160 48.71 -14.42 -7.40
CA CYS A 160 49.21 -13.96 -6.13
C CYS A 160 49.67 -12.48 -6.31
N TYR A 161 49.13 -11.57 -5.47
CA TYR A 161 49.52 -10.14 -5.51
C TYR A 161 49.73 -9.58 -4.10
N SER A 162 50.32 -10.42 -3.26
CA SER A 162 50.57 -10.15 -1.85
C SER A 162 51.71 -9.19 -1.63
N GLU A 163 51.69 -8.48 -0.51
CA GLU A 163 52.87 -7.70 -0.07
C GLU A 163 54.07 -8.61 0.15
N SER A 164 55.29 -8.04 0.16
CA SER A 164 56.50 -8.78 0.52
C SER A 164 56.41 -9.41 1.91
N TYR A 165 57.11 -10.52 2.08
CA TYR A 165 57.26 -11.20 3.40
C TYR A 165 55.97 -11.84 3.97
N ASN A 166 55.00 -12.21 3.16
CA ASN A 166 53.73 -12.77 3.63
C ASN A 166 53.64 -14.32 3.64
N GLY A 167 54.76 -15.03 3.52
CA GLY A 167 54.78 -16.50 3.43
C GLY A 167 54.48 -17.02 2.02
N ASP A 168 54.64 -18.33 1.83
CA ASP A 168 54.44 -18.97 0.54
C ASP A 168 52.98 -19.32 0.33
N LEU A 169 52.53 -19.24 -0.93
CA LEU A 169 51.21 -19.68 -1.37
C LEU A 169 51.34 -20.99 -2.16
N TYR A 170 50.58 -21.99 -1.78
CA TYR A 170 50.50 -23.27 -2.50
C TYR A 170 49.20 -23.40 -3.23
N PHE A 171 49.26 -23.90 -4.44
CA PHE A 171 48.15 -24.27 -5.27
C PHE A 171 48.21 -25.77 -5.61
N GLN A 172 47.09 -26.46 -5.47
CA GLN A 172 47.00 -27.89 -5.70
C GLN A 172 46.37 -28.25 -7.05
N LYS A 173 45.17 -27.71 -7.30
CA LYS A 173 44.37 -28.06 -8.48
C LYS A 173 43.28 -27.05 -8.78
N ILE A 174 42.75 -27.12 -10.01
CA ILE A 174 41.46 -26.53 -10.40
C ILE A 174 40.48 -27.65 -10.68
N VAL A 175 39.29 -27.54 -10.15
CA VAL A 175 38.15 -28.41 -10.47
C VAL A 175 37.11 -27.54 -11.18
N ILE A 176 36.61 -28.06 -12.33
CA ILE A 176 35.55 -27.40 -13.09
C ILE A 176 34.42 -28.42 -13.27
N GLU A 177 33.25 -28.09 -12.78
CA GLU A 177 32.04 -28.90 -12.83
C GLU A 177 30.84 -28.11 -13.27
N GLU A 178 29.83 -28.74 -13.89
CA GLU A 178 28.61 -28.05 -14.22
C GLU A 178 27.92 -27.62 -12.92
N ALA A 179 27.61 -26.33 -12.82
CA ALA A 179 26.85 -25.78 -11.72
C ALA A 179 25.35 -25.92 -12.05
N PRO A 180 24.50 -26.22 -11.04
CA PRO A 180 23.07 -26.23 -11.26
C PRO A 180 22.58 -24.82 -11.60
N VAL A 181 21.89 -24.67 -12.71
CA VAL A 181 21.23 -23.42 -13.11
C VAL A 181 19.75 -23.49 -12.82
N TYR A 182 19.23 -22.52 -12.10
CA TYR A 182 17.83 -22.41 -11.74
C TYR A 182 17.17 -21.32 -12.58
N PRO A 183 15.85 -21.39 -12.86
CA PRO A 183 15.17 -20.29 -13.53
C PRO A 183 15.31 -18.98 -12.77
N ALA A 184 15.37 -17.86 -13.48
CA ALA A 184 15.20 -16.56 -12.89
C ALA A 184 13.80 -16.43 -12.26
N GLN A 185 13.63 -15.45 -11.35
CA GLN A 185 12.34 -15.24 -10.70
C GLN A 185 11.31 -14.63 -11.65
N ILE A 186 10.04 -14.98 -11.43
CA ILE A 186 8.90 -14.30 -12.04
C ILE A 186 8.67 -13.01 -11.26
N THR A 187 8.73 -11.86 -11.93
CA THR A 187 8.66 -10.53 -11.32
C THR A 187 7.44 -9.71 -11.75
N ASP A 188 6.75 -10.13 -12.80
CA ASP A 188 5.62 -9.43 -13.41
C ASP A 188 4.25 -10.10 -13.14
N LEU A 189 4.13 -10.84 -12.03
CA LEU A 189 2.88 -11.45 -11.61
C LEU A 189 1.79 -10.39 -11.44
N SER A 190 0.68 -10.57 -12.16
CA SER A 190 -0.52 -9.75 -12.09
C SER A 190 -1.72 -10.60 -11.70
N ILE A 191 -2.65 -10.04 -10.92
CA ILE A 191 -3.82 -10.75 -10.42
C ILE A 191 -5.05 -9.90 -10.65
N VAL A 192 -6.11 -10.51 -11.20
CA VAL A 192 -7.42 -9.90 -11.41
C VAL A 192 -8.46 -10.74 -10.67
N ALA A 193 -9.32 -10.09 -9.87
CA ALA A 193 -10.45 -10.76 -9.22
C ALA A 193 -11.49 -11.18 -10.26
N GLY A 194 -12.24 -12.24 -9.93
CA GLY A 194 -13.35 -12.69 -10.76
C GLY A 194 -14.43 -11.63 -10.91
N GLU A 195 -15.03 -11.56 -12.08
CA GLU A 195 -16.08 -10.59 -12.38
C GLU A 195 -17.33 -10.81 -11.52
N ARG A 196 -18.04 -9.72 -11.22
CA ARG A 196 -19.33 -9.71 -10.52
C ARG A 196 -19.31 -10.49 -9.20
N GLY A 197 -18.24 -10.36 -8.43
CA GLY A 197 -18.10 -11.01 -7.15
C GLY A 197 -17.85 -12.52 -7.23
N ALA A 198 -17.41 -13.03 -8.39
CA ALA A 198 -17.04 -14.43 -8.50
C ALA A 198 -15.90 -14.80 -7.56
N MET A 199 -15.98 -15.97 -6.94
CA MET A 199 -14.99 -16.51 -6.01
C MET A 199 -13.81 -17.12 -6.79
N SER A 200 -13.12 -16.27 -7.57
CA SER A 200 -11.98 -16.69 -8.40
C SER A 200 -10.98 -15.56 -8.58
N ALA A 201 -9.74 -15.93 -8.91
CA ALA A 201 -8.66 -15.00 -9.25
C ALA A 201 -7.95 -15.47 -10.52
N THR A 202 -7.74 -14.57 -11.47
CA THR A 202 -6.94 -14.85 -12.67
C THR A 202 -5.54 -14.29 -12.48
N LEU A 203 -4.54 -15.16 -12.47
CA LEU A 203 -3.13 -14.85 -12.41
C LEU A 203 -2.55 -14.81 -13.82
N SER A 204 -1.66 -13.86 -14.10
CA SER A 204 -0.91 -13.78 -15.35
C SER A 204 0.53 -13.34 -15.10
N TRP A 205 1.46 -13.89 -15.87
CA TRP A 205 2.90 -13.59 -15.77
C TRP A 205 3.61 -13.89 -17.08
N THR A 206 4.91 -13.53 -17.14
CA THR A 206 5.80 -13.94 -18.20
C THR A 206 6.75 -15.02 -17.66
N TRP A 207 6.91 -16.12 -18.40
CA TRP A 207 7.90 -17.14 -18.08
C TRP A 207 9.32 -16.54 -18.15
N PRO A 208 10.24 -16.91 -17.25
CA PRO A 208 11.61 -16.43 -17.32
C PRO A 208 12.29 -16.87 -18.62
N SER A 209 13.06 -15.96 -19.20
CA SER A 209 13.91 -16.23 -20.39
C SER A 209 15.38 -16.44 -20.02
N SER A 210 15.75 -16.11 -18.77
CA SER A 210 17.10 -16.28 -18.24
C SER A 210 17.12 -17.19 -17.01
N ASP A 211 18.29 -17.70 -16.71
CA ASP A 211 18.58 -18.35 -15.44
C ASP A 211 18.89 -17.31 -14.33
N HIS A 212 19.13 -17.79 -13.11
CA HIS A 212 19.41 -16.96 -11.95
C HIS A 212 20.77 -16.24 -12.01
N LEU A 213 21.66 -16.60 -12.95
CA LEU A 213 22.96 -15.97 -13.20
C LEU A 213 22.90 -14.97 -14.37
N GLY A 214 21.75 -14.85 -15.04
CA GLY A 214 21.55 -13.99 -16.20
C GLY A 214 21.86 -14.64 -17.55
N GLY A 215 22.23 -15.92 -17.58
CA GLY A 215 22.41 -16.71 -18.81
C GLY A 215 21.08 -17.07 -19.46
N ALA A 216 21.10 -17.52 -20.72
CA ALA A 216 19.91 -18.00 -21.44
C ALA A 216 19.37 -19.28 -20.78
N LEU A 217 18.07 -19.28 -20.44
CA LEU A 217 17.42 -20.44 -19.85
C LEU A 217 17.04 -21.46 -20.91
N SER A 218 17.64 -22.65 -20.85
CA SER A 218 17.38 -23.75 -21.80
C SER A 218 16.46 -24.85 -21.24
N ASN A 219 16.22 -24.85 -19.94
CA ASN A 219 15.49 -25.91 -19.24
C ASN A 219 14.48 -25.27 -18.26
N LEU A 220 13.22 -25.25 -18.67
CA LEU A 220 12.10 -24.76 -17.86
C LEU A 220 10.99 -25.81 -17.92
N LEU A 221 10.57 -26.35 -16.80
CA LEU A 221 9.52 -27.36 -16.70
C LEU A 221 8.15 -26.74 -16.40
N GLY A 222 8.07 -25.76 -15.51
CA GLY A 222 6.81 -25.21 -15.09
C GLY A 222 6.91 -24.24 -13.94
N ALA A 223 5.80 -24.09 -13.20
CA ALA A 223 5.75 -23.29 -11.99
C ALA A 223 4.88 -23.91 -10.90
N LYS A 224 5.22 -23.62 -9.66
CA LYS A 224 4.42 -23.86 -8.48
C LYS A 224 3.73 -22.57 -8.06
N ILE A 225 2.42 -22.63 -7.88
CA ILE A 225 1.57 -21.49 -7.51
C ILE A 225 1.15 -21.65 -6.06
N TYR A 226 1.42 -20.63 -5.27
CA TYR A 226 1.07 -20.59 -3.85
C TYR A 226 0.05 -19.49 -3.58
N ARG A 227 -0.94 -19.79 -2.73
CA ARG A 227 -1.83 -18.83 -2.11
C ARG A 227 -1.48 -18.75 -0.62
N GLY A 228 -0.93 -17.63 -0.17
CA GLY A 228 -0.27 -17.57 1.13
C GLY A 228 0.91 -18.52 1.21
N THR A 229 0.82 -19.50 2.10
CA THR A 229 1.81 -20.59 2.26
C THR A 229 1.44 -21.87 1.51
N ASP A 230 0.20 -22.00 1.07
CA ASP A 230 -0.34 -23.24 0.53
C ASP A 230 -0.05 -23.37 -0.96
N LEU A 231 0.45 -24.53 -1.38
CA LEU A 231 0.60 -24.88 -2.79
C LEU A 231 -0.80 -25.20 -3.36
N VAL A 232 -1.30 -24.33 -4.23
CA VAL A 232 -2.64 -24.47 -4.82
C VAL A 232 -2.63 -25.07 -6.23
N ALA A 233 -1.50 -24.95 -6.94
CA ALA A 233 -1.32 -25.58 -8.25
C ALA A 233 0.15 -25.82 -8.59
N THR A 234 0.39 -26.83 -9.45
CA THR A 234 1.65 -27.06 -10.16
C THR A 234 1.34 -27.12 -11.65
N LEU A 235 2.03 -26.32 -12.43
CA LEU A 235 1.96 -26.33 -13.89
C LEU A 235 3.23 -27.00 -14.40
N ASP A 236 3.07 -28.07 -15.20
CA ASP A 236 4.17 -28.89 -15.72
C ASP A 236 4.47 -28.56 -17.20
N THR A 237 3.96 -27.46 -17.70
CA THR A 237 4.21 -26.95 -19.05
C THR A 237 4.61 -25.49 -19.00
N ALA A 238 5.72 -25.15 -19.66
CA ALA A 238 6.23 -23.79 -19.73
C ALA A 238 6.79 -23.49 -21.13
N THR A 239 6.76 -22.21 -21.50
CA THR A 239 7.39 -21.72 -22.73
C THR A 239 8.33 -20.58 -22.35
N VAL A 240 9.63 -20.80 -22.46
CA VAL A 240 10.66 -19.81 -22.12
C VAL A 240 10.35 -18.45 -22.74
N GLY A 241 10.23 -17.41 -21.91
CA GLY A 241 9.90 -16.04 -22.32
C GLY A 241 8.45 -15.81 -22.77
N GLY A 242 7.60 -16.84 -22.80
CA GLY A 242 6.20 -16.75 -23.20
C GLY A 242 5.29 -16.20 -22.11
N LYS A 243 4.07 -15.80 -22.48
CA LYS A 243 3.01 -15.41 -21.53
C LYS A 243 2.32 -16.65 -20.95
N ALA A 244 1.93 -16.56 -19.69
CA ALA A 244 1.20 -17.60 -18.98
C ALA A 244 0.09 -17.02 -18.13
N GLY A 245 -0.88 -17.87 -17.79
CA GLY A 245 -1.95 -17.53 -16.86
C GLY A 245 -2.55 -18.79 -16.23
N TRP A 246 -3.18 -18.59 -15.10
CA TRP A 246 -3.88 -19.63 -14.36
C TRP A 246 -5.03 -19.01 -13.55
N ILE A 247 -6.12 -19.74 -13.40
CA ILE A 247 -7.30 -19.28 -12.66
C ILE A 247 -7.42 -20.10 -11.38
N ASP A 248 -7.40 -19.40 -10.24
CA ASP A 248 -7.77 -19.98 -8.96
C ASP A 248 -9.29 -19.93 -8.79
N SER A 249 -9.94 -21.06 -8.88
CA SER A 249 -11.37 -21.24 -8.64
C SER A 249 -11.65 -21.97 -7.31
N SER A 250 -10.62 -22.18 -6.49
CA SER A 250 -10.71 -22.88 -5.21
C SER A 250 -10.89 -21.96 -4.00
N ILE A 251 -11.25 -20.69 -4.24
CA ILE A 251 -11.43 -19.69 -3.19
C ILE A 251 -12.83 -19.88 -2.59
N GLU A 252 -12.89 -20.08 -1.27
CA GLU A 252 -14.15 -20.35 -0.55
C GLU A 252 -14.68 -19.16 0.25
N THR A 253 -13.82 -18.20 0.58
CA THR A 253 -14.19 -17.01 1.36
C THR A 253 -13.81 -15.73 0.65
N ALA A 254 -14.64 -14.69 0.78
CA ALA A 254 -14.32 -13.39 0.17
C ALA A 254 -13.18 -12.70 0.92
N GLY A 255 -12.25 -12.07 0.18
CA GLY A 255 -11.11 -11.38 0.79
C GLY A 255 -9.98 -11.07 -0.18
N ASN A 256 -8.90 -10.53 0.37
CA ASN A 256 -7.63 -10.38 -0.34
C ASN A 256 -6.73 -11.58 -0.06
N TYR A 257 -6.04 -12.05 -1.08
CA TYR A 257 -5.13 -13.19 -0.99
C TYR A 257 -3.76 -12.81 -1.56
N THR A 258 -2.71 -13.34 -0.94
CA THR A 258 -1.36 -13.19 -1.46
C THR A 258 -1.01 -14.40 -2.32
N TYR A 259 -0.46 -14.14 -3.51
CA TYR A 259 0.01 -15.18 -4.40
C TYR A 259 1.48 -15.00 -4.72
N LYS A 260 2.16 -16.11 -4.97
CA LYS A 260 3.48 -16.16 -5.58
C LYS A 260 3.54 -17.30 -6.58
N VAL A 261 4.27 -17.08 -7.66
CA VAL A 261 4.53 -18.06 -8.70
C VAL A 261 6.04 -18.34 -8.76
N VAL A 262 6.42 -19.59 -8.58
CA VAL A 262 7.82 -20.03 -8.48
C VAL A 262 8.12 -20.93 -9.65
N ALA A 263 8.87 -20.44 -10.63
CA ALA A 263 9.32 -21.24 -11.77
C ALA A 263 10.26 -22.36 -11.30
N TYR A 264 10.27 -23.50 -11.98
CA TYR A 264 11.18 -24.60 -11.68
C TYR A 264 11.65 -25.31 -12.93
N ASN A 265 12.79 -25.98 -12.80
CA ASN A 265 13.37 -26.85 -13.81
C ASN A 265 13.87 -28.17 -13.17
N THR A 266 14.65 -28.96 -13.90
CA THR A 266 15.22 -30.23 -13.41
C THR A 266 16.16 -30.06 -12.23
N PHE A 267 16.77 -28.89 -12.06
CA PHE A 267 17.66 -28.59 -10.93
C PHE A 267 16.90 -28.10 -9.70
N GLY A 268 15.71 -27.55 -9.85
CA GLY A 268 14.87 -27.08 -8.76
C GLY A 268 14.12 -25.79 -9.04
N ASN A 269 13.64 -25.17 -7.97
CA ASN A 269 12.89 -23.92 -8.03
C ASN A 269 13.82 -22.72 -8.30
N SER A 270 13.28 -21.63 -8.83
CA SER A 270 13.98 -20.34 -8.95
C SER A 270 14.58 -19.91 -7.61
N GLN A 271 15.80 -19.38 -7.65
CA GLN A 271 16.54 -18.95 -6.46
C GLN A 271 16.07 -17.58 -5.97
N GLY A 272 16.22 -17.36 -4.65
CA GLY A 272 15.81 -16.10 -3.99
C GLY A 272 14.34 -16.06 -3.58
N SER A 273 13.90 -14.89 -3.09
CA SER A 273 12.52 -14.67 -2.65
C SER A 273 11.62 -14.39 -3.84
N ALA A 274 10.70 -15.30 -4.14
CA ALA A 274 9.71 -15.08 -5.20
C ALA A 274 8.85 -13.85 -4.90
N THR A 275 8.53 -13.07 -5.93
CA THR A 275 7.65 -11.91 -5.83
C THR A 275 6.27 -12.35 -5.33
N THR A 276 5.82 -11.74 -4.24
CA THR A 276 4.49 -11.96 -3.68
C THR A 276 3.59 -10.79 -4.07
N VAL A 277 2.43 -11.08 -4.61
CA VAL A 277 1.43 -10.09 -5.03
C VAL A 277 0.14 -10.32 -4.26
N THR A 278 -0.44 -9.23 -3.73
CA THR A 278 -1.76 -9.27 -3.09
C THR A 278 -2.84 -9.02 -4.14
N SER A 279 -3.87 -9.87 -4.18
CA SER A 279 -5.00 -9.71 -5.07
C SER A 279 -5.85 -8.48 -4.72
N PRO A 280 -6.63 -7.92 -5.66
CA PRO A 280 -7.82 -7.16 -5.32
C PRO A 280 -8.76 -7.98 -4.42
N TRP A 281 -9.80 -7.36 -3.88
CA TRP A 281 -10.82 -8.09 -3.13
C TRP A 281 -11.54 -9.09 -4.05
N ILE A 282 -11.64 -10.35 -3.63
CA ILE A 282 -12.30 -11.43 -4.36
C ILE A 282 -13.62 -11.74 -3.65
N GLY A 283 -14.67 -11.99 -4.43
CA GLY A 283 -16.00 -12.22 -3.91
C GLY A 283 -16.80 -10.94 -3.63
N ASN A 284 -18.03 -11.09 -3.14
CA ASN A 284 -18.88 -9.97 -2.72
C ASN A 284 -18.25 -9.25 -1.53
N ASP A 285 -18.20 -7.93 -1.59
CA ASP A 285 -17.66 -7.09 -0.51
C ASP A 285 -18.80 -6.58 0.39
N THR A 286 -18.44 -5.99 1.51
CA THR A 286 -19.34 -5.17 2.32
C THR A 286 -19.53 -3.83 1.65
N PRO A 287 -20.76 -3.29 1.52
CA PRO A 287 -20.95 -1.97 0.91
C PRO A 287 -20.11 -0.90 1.61
N ALA A 288 -19.57 0.05 0.86
CA ALA A 288 -19.09 1.29 1.45
C ALA A 288 -20.26 2.08 2.03
N ALA A 289 -20.00 3.02 2.92
CA ALA A 289 -21.03 3.89 3.46
C ALA A 289 -21.62 4.78 2.36
N VAL A 290 -22.87 5.20 2.55
CA VAL A 290 -23.45 6.28 1.74
C VAL A 290 -22.69 7.58 1.97
N THR A 291 -22.71 8.48 1.01
CA THR A 291 -22.15 9.84 1.14
C THR A 291 -23.23 10.89 0.94
N ASP A 292 -22.93 12.13 1.29
CA ASP A 292 -23.78 13.30 1.05
C ASP A 292 -25.20 13.14 1.63
N LEU A 293 -25.34 12.47 2.79
CA LEU A 293 -26.63 12.30 3.44
C LEU A 293 -27.12 13.63 3.98
N VAL A 294 -28.24 14.11 3.43
CA VAL A 294 -28.89 15.35 3.82
C VAL A 294 -30.35 15.06 4.12
N ALA A 295 -30.83 15.56 5.27
CA ALA A 295 -32.21 15.66 5.61
C ALA A 295 -32.72 17.09 5.35
N LEU A 296 -33.83 17.21 4.66
CA LEU A 296 -34.51 18.50 4.41
C LEU A 296 -35.93 18.39 4.95
N ALA A 297 -36.30 19.28 5.88
CA ALA A 297 -37.62 19.30 6.47
C ALA A 297 -38.48 20.41 5.86
N GLU A 298 -39.70 20.06 5.51
CA GLU A 298 -40.78 20.97 5.13
C GLU A 298 -42.01 20.61 5.99
N ASP A 299 -42.27 21.42 7.01
CA ASP A 299 -43.30 21.16 8.02
C ASP A 299 -43.19 19.74 8.64
N ALA A 300 -44.18 18.90 8.40
CA ALA A 300 -44.20 17.52 8.90
C ALA A 300 -43.49 16.51 7.98
N THR A 301 -43.05 16.95 6.82
CA THR A 301 -42.41 16.06 5.83
C THR A 301 -40.91 16.25 5.86
N VAL A 302 -40.17 15.14 5.96
CA VAL A 302 -38.70 15.14 5.83
C VAL A 302 -38.28 14.30 4.64
N SER A 303 -37.51 14.90 3.75
CA SER A 303 -36.91 14.22 2.61
C SER A 303 -35.43 13.94 2.87
N LEU A 304 -35.00 12.68 2.64
CA LEU A 304 -33.62 12.24 2.76
C LEU A 304 -33.04 12.01 1.37
N SER A 305 -31.94 12.67 1.08
CA SER A 305 -31.12 12.43 -0.10
C SER A 305 -29.71 11.99 0.30
N PHE A 306 -29.12 11.08 -0.46
CA PHE A 306 -27.76 10.59 -0.28
C PHE A 306 -27.23 9.99 -1.59
N THR A 307 -25.91 9.85 -1.67
CA THR A 307 -25.23 9.17 -2.78
C THR A 307 -24.98 7.71 -2.41
N PRO A 308 -25.54 6.74 -3.15
CA PRO A 308 -25.29 5.31 -2.96
C PRO A 308 -23.81 4.93 -3.21
N PRO A 309 -23.27 3.92 -2.51
CA PRO A 309 -21.95 3.40 -2.82
C PRO A 309 -21.95 2.66 -4.17
N THR A 310 -20.86 2.81 -4.93
CA THR A 310 -20.65 2.10 -6.21
C THR A 310 -19.66 0.94 -6.09
N VAL A 311 -18.96 0.86 -4.97
CA VAL A 311 -17.97 -0.19 -4.66
C VAL A 311 -18.08 -0.60 -3.20
N GLY A 312 -17.54 -1.75 -2.88
CA GLY A 312 -17.45 -2.22 -1.50
C GLY A 312 -16.40 -1.47 -0.68
N LYS A 313 -16.47 -1.62 0.63
CA LYS A 313 -15.57 -1.01 1.62
C LYS A 313 -14.08 -1.30 1.36
N ASN A 314 -13.77 -2.48 0.79
CA ASN A 314 -12.41 -2.90 0.47
C ASN A 314 -12.09 -2.74 -1.03
N GLY A 315 -12.91 -2.01 -1.77
CA GLY A 315 -12.80 -1.84 -3.22
C GLY A 315 -13.26 -3.05 -4.03
N GLY A 316 -13.93 -4.00 -3.39
CA GLY A 316 -14.49 -5.19 -4.02
C GLY A 316 -15.85 -4.95 -4.66
N TYR A 317 -16.38 -6.02 -5.26
CA TYR A 317 -17.65 -5.98 -5.96
C TYR A 317 -18.84 -5.86 -5.00
N ILE A 318 -19.76 -4.98 -5.36
CA ILE A 318 -21.15 -4.96 -4.87
C ILE A 318 -22.08 -4.84 -6.08
N ASP A 319 -23.25 -5.45 -6.02
CA ASP A 319 -24.29 -5.22 -7.03
C ASP A 319 -25.09 -3.99 -6.63
N THR A 320 -24.90 -2.90 -7.38
CA THR A 320 -25.55 -1.61 -7.09
C THR A 320 -27.06 -1.64 -7.30
N GLU A 321 -27.58 -2.57 -8.12
CA GLU A 321 -29.02 -2.76 -8.33
C GLU A 321 -29.68 -3.57 -7.20
N ALA A 322 -28.88 -4.35 -6.47
CA ALA A 322 -29.32 -5.15 -5.33
C ALA A 322 -29.11 -4.46 -3.97
N LEU A 323 -28.62 -3.22 -3.96
CA LEU A 323 -28.45 -2.45 -2.73
C LEU A 323 -29.82 -2.13 -2.10
N THR A 324 -29.88 -2.30 -0.79
CA THR A 324 -30.99 -1.80 0.04
C THR A 324 -30.43 -0.95 1.18
N TYR A 325 -31.31 -0.18 1.82
CA TYR A 325 -30.90 0.74 2.88
C TYR A 325 -31.78 0.59 4.11
N GLU A 326 -31.13 0.41 5.25
CA GLU A 326 -31.81 0.60 6.52
C GLU A 326 -31.85 2.09 6.83
N ILE A 327 -33.05 2.63 7.06
CA ILE A 327 -33.30 4.03 7.39
C ILE A 327 -33.72 4.08 8.85
N GLY A 328 -33.02 4.84 9.66
CA GLY A 328 -33.34 5.10 11.05
C GLY A 328 -33.59 6.58 11.33
N ARG A 329 -34.29 6.88 12.44
CA ARG A 329 -34.53 8.24 12.94
C ARG A 329 -34.34 8.28 14.45
N THR A 330 -33.74 9.32 14.94
CA THR A 330 -33.59 9.58 16.38
C THR A 330 -34.18 10.93 16.73
N PRO A 331 -35.18 11.00 17.65
CA PRO A 331 -35.90 9.90 18.25
C PRO A 331 -36.81 9.18 17.23
N GLY A 332 -37.09 7.88 17.44
CA GLY A 332 -38.04 7.14 16.61
C GLY A 332 -37.65 5.69 16.28
N GLY A 333 -36.35 5.39 16.13
CA GLY A 333 -35.86 4.05 15.80
C GLY A 333 -35.79 3.76 14.30
N VAL A 334 -35.84 2.50 13.90
CA VAL A 334 -35.79 2.07 12.50
C VAL A 334 -37.12 2.38 11.80
N LEU A 335 -37.06 3.06 10.68
CA LEU A 335 -38.20 3.44 9.84
C LEU A 335 -38.40 2.46 8.68
N SER A 336 -37.29 1.98 8.13
CA SER A 336 -37.27 0.97 7.05
C SER A 336 -36.04 0.10 7.21
N GLU A 337 -36.20 -1.22 7.14
CA GLU A 337 -35.10 -2.20 7.18
C GLU A 337 -34.51 -2.47 5.79
N SER A 338 -35.22 -2.14 4.70
CA SER A 338 -34.84 -2.54 3.34
C SER A 338 -35.40 -1.58 2.29
N PHE A 339 -35.09 -0.30 2.40
CA PHE A 339 -35.48 0.70 1.40
C PHE A 339 -34.62 0.55 0.13
N SER A 340 -35.29 0.49 -1.02
CA SER A 340 -34.61 0.41 -2.33
C SER A 340 -35.05 1.51 -3.32
N GLY A 341 -35.87 2.45 -2.84
CA GLY A 341 -36.41 3.56 -3.64
C GLY A 341 -37.94 3.61 -3.63
N PRO A 342 -38.56 4.62 -4.24
CA PRO A 342 -37.92 5.71 -4.97
C PRO A 342 -37.18 6.71 -4.09
N PHE A 343 -36.19 7.39 -4.65
CA PHE A 343 -35.48 8.48 -4.00
C PHE A 343 -36.10 9.84 -4.31
N PRO A 344 -36.08 10.83 -3.39
CA PRO A 344 -35.60 10.73 -2.00
C PRO A 344 -36.52 9.87 -1.12
N TYR A 345 -35.99 9.36 0.02
CA TYR A 345 -36.82 8.75 1.04
C TYR A 345 -37.65 9.85 1.74
N ILE A 346 -38.96 9.62 1.91
CA ILE A 346 -39.87 10.56 2.55
C ILE A 346 -40.35 9.98 3.88
N ASP A 347 -40.21 10.77 4.94
CA ASP A 347 -40.75 10.50 6.27
C ASP A 347 -41.78 11.55 6.66
N GLU A 348 -42.95 11.13 7.13
CA GLU A 348 -44.00 11.99 7.68
C GLU A 348 -43.91 11.99 9.21
N VAL A 349 -43.53 13.15 9.78
CA VAL A 349 -43.29 13.32 11.20
C VAL A 349 -44.45 14.06 11.84
N LEU A 350 -45.25 13.35 12.66
CA LEU A 350 -46.45 13.93 13.27
C LEU A 350 -46.12 14.85 14.45
N GLU A 351 -45.13 14.46 15.28
CA GLU A 351 -44.76 15.24 16.47
C GLU A 351 -43.67 16.25 16.13
N LEU A 352 -43.89 17.51 16.51
CA LEU A 352 -42.85 18.52 16.33
C LEU A 352 -41.68 18.20 17.25
N GLY A 353 -40.53 17.95 16.63
CA GLY A 353 -39.31 17.56 17.30
C GLY A 353 -38.06 17.88 16.49
N SER A 354 -36.91 17.66 17.13
CA SER A 354 -35.61 17.69 16.48
C SER A 354 -35.19 16.27 16.14
N TYR A 355 -34.82 16.02 14.90
CA TYR A 355 -34.57 14.70 14.37
C TYR A 355 -33.22 14.61 13.66
N VAL A 356 -32.58 13.47 13.82
CA VAL A 356 -31.40 13.06 13.05
C VAL A 356 -31.71 11.71 12.42
N TYR A 357 -31.43 11.59 11.13
CA TYR A 357 -31.64 10.34 10.40
C TYR A 357 -30.35 9.60 10.22
N THR A 358 -30.44 8.29 10.12
CA THR A 358 -29.29 7.41 9.83
C THR A 358 -29.60 6.53 8.64
N VAL A 359 -28.56 6.26 7.83
CA VAL A 359 -28.64 5.37 6.69
C VAL A 359 -27.51 4.36 6.73
N VAL A 360 -27.84 3.09 6.54
CA VAL A 360 -26.92 1.96 6.43
C VAL A 360 -27.18 1.27 5.10
N ALA A 361 -26.16 1.17 4.24
CA ALA A 361 -26.27 0.40 3.00
C ALA A 361 -26.12 -1.11 3.26
N MET A 362 -26.96 -1.92 2.65
CA MET A 362 -27.03 -3.36 2.81
C MET A 362 -26.82 -4.07 1.47
N PHE A 363 -25.97 -5.08 1.43
CA PHE A 363 -25.76 -5.96 0.28
C PHE A 363 -25.34 -7.36 0.73
N ASP A 364 -25.97 -8.39 0.20
CA ASP A 364 -25.62 -9.80 0.46
C ASP A 364 -25.52 -10.12 1.97
N GLY A 365 -26.46 -9.60 2.77
CA GLY A 365 -26.48 -9.78 4.22
C GLY A 365 -25.40 -9.01 4.99
N LYS A 366 -24.62 -8.16 4.32
CA LYS A 366 -23.57 -7.35 4.92
C LYS A 366 -23.99 -5.89 4.99
N ALA A 367 -23.65 -5.21 6.08
CA ALA A 367 -24.00 -3.83 6.38
C ALA A 367 -22.78 -2.89 6.31
N SER A 368 -22.96 -1.71 5.72
CA SER A 368 -21.99 -0.62 5.82
C SER A 368 -21.95 -0.05 7.26
N VAL A 369 -21.03 0.88 7.51
CA VAL A 369 -21.15 1.75 8.67
C VAL A 369 -22.34 2.69 8.50
N SER A 370 -23.02 3.00 9.63
CA SER A 370 -24.13 3.95 9.67
C SER A 370 -23.62 5.38 9.44
N VAL A 371 -24.34 6.15 8.63
CA VAL A 371 -24.09 7.58 8.41
C VAL A 371 -25.26 8.39 8.96
N ALA A 372 -24.98 9.45 9.69
CA ALA A 372 -25.98 10.36 10.23
C ALA A 372 -26.15 11.60 9.35
N SER A 373 -27.37 12.09 9.25
CA SER A 373 -27.70 13.35 8.58
C SER A 373 -27.37 14.56 9.43
N ASN A 374 -27.56 15.74 8.85
CA ASN A 374 -27.78 16.96 9.62
C ASN A 374 -29.04 16.84 10.49
N LYS A 375 -29.05 17.61 11.59
CA LYS A 375 -30.23 17.76 12.45
C LYS A 375 -31.26 18.60 11.72
N VAL A 376 -32.53 18.20 11.79
CA VAL A 376 -33.68 18.95 11.26
C VAL A 376 -34.77 19.06 12.32
N VAL A 377 -35.55 20.14 12.27
CA VAL A 377 -36.77 20.32 13.03
C VAL A 377 -37.95 20.05 12.11
N ALA A 378 -38.77 19.08 12.45
CA ALA A 378 -39.93 18.68 11.66
C ALA A 378 -41.11 18.34 12.56
N GLY A 379 -42.31 18.33 11.97
CA GLY A 379 -43.56 17.98 12.66
C GLY A 379 -44.63 19.03 12.52
N GLY A 380 -45.82 18.71 13.02
CA GLY A 380 -46.95 19.65 13.04
C GLY A 380 -46.74 20.84 13.97
N ALA A 381 -47.56 21.88 13.80
CA ALA A 381 -47.56 23.02 14.70
C ALA A 381 -47.96 22.57 16.12
N LYS A 382 -47.35 23.20 17.14
CA LYS A 382 -47.69 22.99 18.55
C LYS A 382 -49.10 23.53 18.84
N GLU A 383 -49.89 22.70 19.49
CA GLU A 383 -51.19 23.11 20.01
C GLU A 383 -51.03 23.95 21.29
N LEU A 384 -52.01 24.81 21.56
CA LEU A 384 -52.01 25.64 22.75
C LEU A 384 -52.85 24.97 23.88
N PRO A 385 -52.46 25.19 25.15
CA PRO A 385 -51.37 26.06 25.62
C PRO A 385 -49.99 25.45 25.36
N TYR A 386 -49.04 26.27 24.84
CA TYR A 386 -47.63 25.93 24.73
C TYR A 386 -46.82 26.65 25.77
N SER A 387 -45.88 25.97 26.41
CA SER A 387 -44.97 26.52 27.41
C SER A 387 -43.57 25.95 27.21
N GLU A 388 -42.56 26.82 27.31
CA GLU A 388 -41.15 26.44 27.33
C GLU A 388 -40.46 27.07 28.53
N SER A 389 -39.75 26.28 29.32
CA SER A 389 -39.07 26.71 30.55
C SER A 389 -37.54 26.73 30.42
N PHE A 390 -37.00 26.26 29.29
CA PHE A 390 -35.56 26.10 29.02
C PHE A 390 -34.80 25.33 30.10
N ASP A 391 -35.40 24.26 30.63
CA ASP A 391 -34.77 23.43 31.66
C ASP A 391 -33.48 22.73 31.18
N THR A 392 -33.37 22.51 29.89
CA THR A 392 -32.22 21.86 29.22
C THR A 392 -31.86 22.59 27.92
N GLU A 393 -30.62 22.46 27.48
CA GLU A 393 -30.15 23.01 26.21
C GLU A 393 -30.96 22.47 25.01
N SER A 394 -31.43 21.24 25.07
CA SER A 394 -32.23 20.62 24.01
C SER A 394 -33.60 21.29 23.80
N SER A 395 -34.07 22.08 24.72
CA SER A 395 -35.26 22.94 24.52
C SER A 395 -35.08 23.93 23.37
N LEU A 396 -33.85 24.39 23.13
CA LEU A 396 -33.52 25.25 21.99
C LEU A 396 -33.55 24.53 20.63
N ASP A 397 -33.51 23.23 20.59
CA ASP A 397 -33.50 22.46 19.34
C ASP A 397 -34.74 22.72 18.46
N LEU A 398 -35.84 23.14 19.05
CA LEU A 398 -37.08 23.51 18.36
C LEU A 398 -37.17 24.96 17.94
N PHE A 399 -36.30 25.81 18.47
CA PHE A 399 -36.28 27.25 18.18
C PHE A 399 -35.36 27.51 16.98
N THR A 400 -35.72 28.54 16.22
CA THR A 400 -34.84 29.08 15.19
C THR A 400 -34.06 30.23 15.76
N ILE A 401 -32.74 30.15 15.69
CA ILE A 401 -31.83 31.20 16.15
C ILE A 401 -31.16 31.79 14.93
N LEU A 402 -31.31 33.14 14.75
CA LEU A 402 -30.74 33.85 13.61
C LEU A 402 -29.92 35.04 14.10
N SER A 403 -28.79 35.30 13.45
CA SER A 403 -28.04 36.54 13.50
C SER A 403 -28.21 37.24 12.16
N ALA A 404 -28.99 38.31 12.11
CA ALA A 404 -29.27 39.00 10.87
C ALA A 404 -28.17 40.01 10.49
N ASN A 405 -27.33 40.43 11.44
CA ASN A 405 -26.15 41.26 11.20
C ASN A 405 -24.92 40.43 10.75
N GLY A 406 -24.99 39.10 10.85
CA GLY A 406 -23.93 38.17 10.39
C GLY A 406 -22.71 38.10 11.31
N ASP A 407 -22.82 38.59 12.54
CA ASP A 407 -21.80 38.40 13.55
C ASP A 407 -21.93 37.00 14.21
N ASN A 408 -20.95 36.62 15.03
CA ASN A 408 -20.95 35.29 15.69
C ASN A 408 -21.67 35.32 17.07
N SER A 409 -22.27 36.45 17.43
CA SER A 409 -22.97 36.62 18.70
C SER A 409 -24.45 36.32 18.48
N THR A 410 -24.98 35.36 19.19
CA THR A 410 -26.39 34.99 19.04
C THR A 410 -26.95 34.41 20.34
N TRP A 411 -28.23 34.15 20.37
CA TRP A 411 -28.89 33.53 21.50
C TRP A 411 -28.30 32.15 21.82
N LYS A 412 -28.01 31.91 23.13
CA LYS A 412 -27.42 30.66 23.61
C LYS A 412 -28.05 30.23 24.92
N TYR A 413 -28.01 28.91 25.18
CA TYR A 413 -28.42 28.39 26.48
C TYR A 413 -27.37 28.66 27.56
N ASP A 414 -27.85 29.18 28.71
CA ASP A 414 -27.05 29.29 29.95
C ASP A 414 -27.43 28.15 30.90
N SER A 415 -26.55 27.16 30.99
CA SER A 415 -26.79 25.98 31.83
C SER A 415 -26.81 26.28 33.34
N SER A 416 -26.18 27.36 33.76
CA SER A 416 -26.12 27.76 35.18
C SER A 416 -27.42 28.39 35.64
N LYS A 417 -28.09 29.11 34.76
CA LYS A 417 -29.34 29.83 35.04
C LYS A 417 -30.58 29.09 34.50
N LYS A 418 -30.37 28.11 33.62
CA LYS A 418 -31.45 27.43 32.89
C LYS A 418 -32.33 28.43 32.14
N MET A 419 -31.71 29.25 31.32
CA MET A 419 -32.33 30.31 30.55
C MET A 419 -31.64 30.46 29.21
N VAL A 420 -32.30 31.13 28.28
CA VAL A 420 -31.67 31.54 27.02
C VAL A 420 -31.17 32.96 27.15
N GLN A 421 -29.93 33.18 26.75
CA GLN A 421 -29.29 34.49 26.81
C GLN A 421 -28.76 34.94 25.46
N TYR A 422 -28.81 36.25 25.23
CA TYR A 422 -27.99 36.92 24.23
C TYR A 422 -26.96 37.81 24.91
N TRP A 423 -25.71 37.61 24.55
CA TRP A 423 -24.59 38.43 25.01
C TRP A 423 -23.80 38.93 23.79
N GLY A 424 -23.73 40.23 23.57
CA GLY A 424 -23.03 40.87 22.47
C GLY A 424 -22.80 42.35 22.73
N GLY A 425 -21.76 42.93 22.12
CA GLY A 425 -21.31 44.30 22.33
C GLY A 425 -21.27 45.17 21.07
N SER A 426 -21.83 44.72 19.97
CA SER A 426 -21.99 45.46 18.71
C SER A 426 -23.47 45.67 18.39
N ASP A 427 -23.78 46.30 17.27
CA ASP A 427 -25.16 46.50 16.81
C ASP A 427 -25.87 45.14 16.71
N ALA A 428 -26.78 44.87 17.65
CA ALA A 428 -27.52 43.63 17.71
C ALA A 428 -28.59 43.57 16.63
N ASP A 429 -28.76 42.40 16.04
CA ASP A 429 -29.90 42.04 15.19
C ASP A 429 -30.12 40.51 15.30
N GLU A 430 -30.49 40.10 16.55
CA GLU A 430 -30.46 38.70 16.96
C GLU A 430 -31.85 38.19 17.28
N TRP A 431 -32.22 37.11 16.66
CA TRP A 431 -33.55 36.53 16.75
C TRP A 431 -33.56 35.17 17.44
N LEU A 432 -34.49 35.01 18.39
CA LEU A 432 -34.92 33.74 18.96
C LEU A 432 -36.37 33.52 18.57
N ILE A 433 -36.64 32.59 17.65
CA ILE A 433 -37.99 32.40 17.07
C ILE A 433 -38.54 31.06 17.53
N THR A 434 -39.76 31.07 18.05
CA THR A 434 -40.44 29.88 18.59
C THR A 434 -40.70 28.85 17.49
N PRO A 435 -40.89 27.58 17.87
CA PRO A 435 -41.51 26.60 16.95
C PRO A 435 -42.87 27.09 16.46
N LYS A 436 -43.36 26.47 15.38
CA LYS A 436 -44.67 26.79 14.81
C LYS A 436 -45.79 26.50 15.78
N LEU A 437 -46.67 27.48 16.01
CA LEU A 437 -47.84 27.45 16.92
C LEU A 437 -49.11 27.44 16.09
N ASN A 438 -50.08 26.60 16.44
CA ASN A 438 -51.37 26.56 15.74
C ASN A 438 -52.31 27.62 16.34
N LEU A 439 -52.59 28.68 15.57
CA LEU A 439 -53.46 29.80 16.00
C LEU A 439 -54.72 29.83 15.12
N VAL A 440 -55.85 30.18 15.75
CA VAL A 440 -57.18 30.24 15.12
C VAL A 440 -57.65 31.70 15.04
N ALA A 441 -58.09 32.14 13.89
CA ALA A 441 -58.64 33.48 13.67
C ALA A 441 -59.81 33.79 14.63
N GLY A 442 -59.84 35.03 15.11
CA GLY A 442 -60.90 35.51 15.99
C GLY A 442 -60.77 35.08 17.46
N LYS A 443 -59.74 34.30 17.81
CA LYS A 443 -59.40 34.03 19.22
C LYS A 443 -58.39 35.06 19.75
N ASN A 444 -58.51 35.42 21.02
CA ASN A 444 -57.50 36.20 21.72
C ASN A 444 -56.52 35.22 22.40
N TYR A 445 -55.25 35.51 22.23
CA TYR A 445 -54.15 34.76 22.82
C TYR A 445 -53.38 35.64 23.81
N LYS A 446 -52.86 35.03 24.84
CA LYS A 446 -51.99 35.67 25.82
C LYS A 446 -50.60 35.04 25.73
N LEU A 447 -49.61 35.90 25.43
CA LEU A 447 -48.20 35.55 25.53
C LEU A 447 -47.67 36.07 26.89
N LEU A 448 -47.08 35.16 27.67
CA LEU A 448 -46.35 35.46 28.88
C LEU A 448 -44.90 35.08 28.68
N PHE A 449 -43.98 35.97 29.01
CA PHE A 449 -42.56 35.66 29.01
C PHE A 449 -41.85 36.43 30.10
N LYS A 450 -40.71 35.93 30.59
CA LYS A 450 -39.87 36.61 31.57
C LYS A 450 -38.60 37.10 30.87
N THR A 451 -38.18 38.33 31.20
CA THR A 451 -36.94 38.89 30.65
C THR A 451 -36.26 39.78 31.69
N GLY A 452 -34.94 39.85 31.60
CA GLY A 452 -34.11 40.67 32.48
C GLY A 452 -32.66 40.70 32.00
N LEU A 453 -31.85 41.57 32.60
CA LEU A 453 -30.42 41.66 32.30
C LEU A 453 -29.59 40.85 33.31
N GLU A 454 -28.38 40.46 32.92
CA GLU A 454 -27.42 39.86 33.84
C GLU A 454 -27.03 40.83 34.96
N ASN A 455 -26.91 42.11 34.64
CA ASN A 455 -26.53 43.16 35.56
C ASN A 455 -27.16 44.49 35.12
N ALA A 456 -27.62 45.28 36.05
CA ALA A 456 -28.20 46.62 35.87
C ALA A 456 -27.43 47.66 36.69
N ALA A 457 -26.11 47.69 36.59
CA ALA A 457 -25.22 48.47 37.45
C ALA A 457 -25.23 49.99 37.14
N SER A 458 -25.77 50.43 36.00
CA SER A 458 -25.82 51.79 35.55
C SER A 458 -27.05 52.10 34.68
N GLU A 459 -27.39 53.34 34.47
CA GLU A 459 -28.43 53.77 33.52
C GLU A 459 -28.07 53.45 32.05
N GLU A 460 -26.82 53.16 31.81
CA GLU A 460 -26.32 52.69 30.47
C GLU A 460 -26.49 51.20 30.26
N SER A 461 -26.92 50.43 31.29
CA SER A 461 -27.17 49.00 31.18
C SER A 461 -28.57 48.76 30.62
N TYR A 462 -28.68 48.53 29.30
CA TYR A 462 -29.96 48.23 28.66
C TYR A 462 -29.81 47.33 27.43
N LYS A 463 -30.92 46.71 27.06
CA LYS A 463 -31.09 45.98 25.78
C LYS A 463 -32.47 46.32 25.22
N ASP A 464 -32.52 46.63 23.91
CA ASP A 464 -33.79 46.77 23.22
C ASP A 464 -34.33 45.40 22.81
N LEU A 465 -35.55 45.11 23.25
CA LEU A 465 -36.24 43.85 22.93
C LEU A 465 -37.56 44.17 22.21
N SER A 466 -37.75 43.55 21.06
CA SER A 466 -39.02 43.51 20.33
C SER A 466 -39.53 42.08 20.31
N VAL A 467 -40.83 41.87 20.51
CA VAL A 467 -41.51 40.60 20.28
C VAL A 467 -42.46 40.75 19.09
N THR A 468 -42.35 39.85 18.15
CA THR A 468 -43.08 39.89 16.89
C THR A 468 -43.82 38.59 16.62
N ILE A 469 -44.71 38.59 15.66
CA ILE A 469 -45.38 37.37 15.17
C ILE A 469 -45.35 37.36 13.63
N GLY A 470 -45.11 36.16 13.08
CA GLY A 470 -45.02 35.92 11.65
C GLY A 470 -45.41 34.50 11.22
N ARG A 471 -45.50 34.27 9.89
CA ARG A 471 -45.90 32.99 9.35
C ARG A 471 -44.76 32.03 9.05
N ALA A 472 -43.52 32.51 9.14
CA ALA A 472 -42.31 31.72 8.97
C ALA A 472 -41.26 32.10 10.03
N ALA A 473 -40.34 31.19 10.28
CA ALA A 473 -39.25 31.38 11.23
C ALA A 473 -38.05 32.10 10.57
N THR A 474 -38.29 33.22 9.90
CA THR A 474 -37.27 34.11 9.32
C THR A 474 -37.46 35.53 9.80
N ALA A 475 -36.41 36.35 9.83
CA ALA A 475 -36.47 37.73 10.27
C ALA A 475 -37.50 38.56 9.46
N GLU A 476 -37.52 38.35 8.14
CA GLU A 476 -38.42 39.07 7.21
C GLU A 476 -39.91 38.75 7.47
N ALA A 477 -40.19 37.49 7.84
CA ALA A 477 -41.55 37.03 8.08
C ALA A 477 -42.11 37.51 9.43
N GLN A 478 -41.26 37.94 10.37
CA GLN A 478 -41.61 38.45 11.69
C GLN A 478 -42.09 39.92 11.61
N SER A 479 -43.12 40.19 10.81
CA SER A 479 -43.51 41.54 10.39
C SER A 479 -44.50 42.27 11.33
N THR A 480 -45.20 41.55 12.18
CA THR A 480 -46.19 42.12 13.09
C THR A 480 -45.63 42.23 14.50
N ARG A 481 -45.43 43.42 14.99
CA ARG A 481 -44.89 43.66 16.33
C ARG A 481 -45.98 43.54 17.39
N LEU A 482 -45.76 42.69 18.39
CA LEU A 482 -46.62 42.46 19.55
C LEU A 482 -46.19 43.28 20.77
N PHE A 483 -44.88 43.44 20.97
CA PHE A 483 -44.30 44.10 22.15
C PHE A 483 -42.99 44.79 21.76
N ARG A 484 -42.68 45.86 22.49
CA ARG A 484 -41.36 46.50 22.42
C ARG A 484 -41.07 47.16 23.77
N ASP A 485 -39.86 46.96 24.27
CA ASP A 485 -39.39 47.59 25.52
C ASP A 485 -37.87 47.73 25.50
N THR A 486 -37.34 48.65 26.28
CA THR A 486 -35.92 48.74 26.62
C THR A 486 -35.73 48.12 27.99
N ILE A 487 -35.15 46.93 28.03
CA ILE A 487 -34.95 46.15 29.25
C ILE A 487 -33.77 46.74 30.04
N GLN A 488 -34.01 47.15 31.27
CA GLN A 488 -33.03 47.80 32.17
C GLN A 488 -32.96 47.14 33.57
N SER A 489 -33.85 46.18 33.84
CA SER A 489 -33.94 45.48 35.13
C SER A 489 -33.03 44.25 35.16
N ALA A 490 -32.27 44.09 36.27
CA ALA A 490 -31.59 42.82 36.55
C ALA A 490 -32.51 41.77 37.18
N LEU A 491 -33.74 42.13 37.49
CA LEU A 491 -34.74 41.18 37.94
C LEU A 491 -35.46 40.60 36.71
N MET A 492 -35.73 39.31 36.74
CA MET A 492 -36.57 38.68 35.72
C MET A 492 -38.01 39.13 35.90
N GLU A 493 -38.45 40.03 35.05
CA GLU A 493 -39.80 40.58 35.04
C GLU A 493 -40.69 39.83 34.09
N GLU A 494 -41.91 39.49 34.53
CA GLU A 494 -42.92 38.90 33.67
C GLU A 494 -43.57 39.99 32.80
N LYS A 495 -43.62 39.75 31.50
CA LYS A 495 -44.29 40.59 30.52
C LYS A 495 -45.49 39.84 29.97
N GLU A 496 -46.61 40.56 29.81
CA GLU A 496 -47.85 40.02 29.26
C GLU A 496 -48.27 40.77 27.99
N VAL A 497 -48.62 40.04 26.95
CA VAL A 497 -49.11 40.62 25.71
C VAL A 497 -50.35 39.85 25.25
N VAL A 498 -51.42 40.58 25.00
CA VAL A 498 -52.66 40.00 24.41
C VAL A 498 -52.75 40.36 22.94
N PHE A 499 -52.94 39.36 22.09
CA PHE A 499 -53.02 39.55 20.63
C PHE A 499 -54.07 38.61 20.00
N SER A 500 -54.41 38.85 18.76
CA SER A 500 -55.23 37.95 17.92
C SER A 500 -54.66 37.89 16.53
N VAL A 501 -55.06 36.87 15.77
CA VAL A 501 -54.65 36.71 14.37
C VAL A 501 -55.87 36.84 13.47
N SER A 502 -55.66 37.37 12.26
CA SER A 502 -56.71 37.58 11.27
C SER A 502 -57.06 36.29 10.50
N GLU A 503 -56.15 35.37 10.42
CA GLU A 503 -56.29 34.10 9.71
C GLU A 503 -55.82 32.94 10.57
N SER A 504 -56.46 31.79 10.46
CA SER A 504 -56.03 30.56 11.14
C SER A 504 -54.80 29.97 10.46
N GLY A 505 -53.95 29.28 11.23
CA GLY A 505 -52.78 28.53 10.70
C GLY A 505 -51.57 28.57 11.61
N GLY A 506 -50.41 28.21 11.08
CA GLY A 506 -49.14 28.19 11.78
C GLY A 506 -48.54 29.59 11.87
N TYR A 507 -48.08 29.92 13.07
CA TYR A 507 -47.38 31.19 13.37
C TYR A 507 -46.16 30.93 14.24
N HIS A 508 -45.22 31.86 14.19
CA HIS A 508 -44.02 31.88 15.02
C HIS A 508 -43.98 33.19 15.78
N ILE A 509 -43.50 33.16 17.03
CA ILE A 509 -43.23 34.35 17.84
C ILE A 509 -41.71 34.53 17.85
N GLY A 510 -41.23 35.72 17.45
CA GLY A 510 -39.83 36.07 17.43
C GLY A 510 -39.48 37.06 18.55
N PHE A 511 -38.50 36.72 19.36
CA PHE A 511 -37.84 37.60 20.30
C PHE A 511 -36.62 38.21 19.64
N HIS A 512 -36.62 39.48 19.38
CA HIS A 512 -35.62 40.23 18.65
C HIS A 512 -34.89 41.21 19.57
N CYS A 513 -33.62 40.92 19.83
CA CYS A 513 -32.72 41.86 20.46
C CYS A 513 -32.03 42.68 19.37
N TYR A 514 -32.12 44.00 19.42
CA TYR A 514 -31.66 44.86 18.33
C TYR A 514 -31.05 46.18 18.84
N GLY A 515 -30.39 46.92 17.94
CA GLY A 515 -29.82 48.22 18.19
C GLY A 515 -28.45 48.20 18.83
N GLN A 516 -27.97 49.38 19.24
CA GLN A 516 -26.70 49.48 19.95
C GLN A 516 -26.81 48.84 21.32
N THR A 517 -25.93 47.91 21.58
CA THR A 517 -25.95 47.12 22.82
C THR A 517 -24.67 47.30 23.64
N ASN A 518 -24.83 47.25 24.95
CA ASN A 518 -23.72 47.13 25.89
C ASN A 518 -23.40 45.66 26.12
N TRP A 519 -22.25 45.38 26.69
CA TRP A 519 -21.74 44.04 26.98
C TRP A 519 -22.46 43.29 28.11
N TYR A 520 -23.78 43.50 28.28
CA TYR A 520 -24.60 42.76 29.26
C TYR A 520 -25.45 41.70 28.56
N ALA A 521 -25.65 40.56 29.22
CA ALA A 521 -26.56 39.56 28.72
C ALA A 521 -28.02 39.95 29.01
N ILE A 522 -28.90 39.71 28.01
CA ILE A 522 -30.34 39.68 28.20
C ILE A 522 -30.80 38.22 28.23
N PHE A 523 -31.75 37.94 29.09
CA PHE A 523 -32.34 36.62 29.30
C PHE A 523 -33.80 36.58 28.87
N ILE A 524 -34.22 35.42 28.37
CA ILE A 524 -35.61 35.02 28.17
C ILE A 524 -35.83 33.69 28.90
#